data_8585e832a5aa29aee09670605e93831c
#
_entry.id   8585e832a5aa29aee09670605e93831c
#
_cell.length_a   1.000
_cell.length_b   1.000
_cell.length_c   1.000
_cell.angle_alpha   90.00
_cell.angle_beta   90.00
_cell.angle_gamma   90.00
#
_symmetry.space_group_name_H-M   'P 1'
#
loop_
_entity.id
_entity.type
_entity.pdbx_description
1 polymer ?
#
loop_
_entity_poly.entity_id
_entity_poly.type
_entity_poly.pdbx_seq_one_letter_code
_entity_poly.pdbx_strand_id
1 'polypeptide(L)'
;NESWNYGLTLSIPLFSGFQTKYQVAEAKANYDAVSANEQTLRLDIYSQVQQAYLSLREADERISTSELAVRQAKENVDLATGRYRAGVGSPLEVTDALVGLNNAQVAYTQALTDYKNSQASIEKAIGAKE
;
A
#
# COMPACT_ATOMS: atom_id res chain seq x y z
N ASN A 1 -73.00 -30.49 -4.55
CA ASN A 1 -72.75 -30.10 -3.13
C ASN A 1 -71.31 -29.69 -3.04
N GLU A 2 -71.03 -28.39 -2.95
CA GLU A 2 -69.70 -27.86 -2.66
C GLU A 2 -69.59 -27.66 -1.13
N SER A 3 -68.63 -28.31 -0.51
CA SER A 3 -68.31 -28.13 0.91
C SER A 3 -67.00 -27.39 1.08
N TRP A 4 -67.00 -26.29 1.79
CA TRP A 4 -65.79 -25.51 2.12
C TRP A 4 -65.43 -25.74 3.57
N ASN A 5 -64.13 -26.10 3.81
CA ASN A 5 -63.61 -26.24 5.16
C ASN A 5 -62.50 -25.19 5.35
N TYR A 6 -62.61 -24.37 6.36
CA TYR A 6 -61.59 -23.46 6.85
C TYR A 6 -61.06 -23.92 8.17
N GLY A 7 -59.76 -23.96 8.37
CA GLY A 7 -59.14 -24.34 9.59
C GLY A 7 -58.00 -23.39 9.93
N LEU A 8 -57.94 -22.94 11.17
CA LEU A 8 -56.81 -22.21 11.75
C LEU A 8 -56.08 -23.15 12.71
N THR A 9 -54.82 -23.46 12.46
CA THR A 9 -54.01 -24.31 13.32
C THR A 9 -52.98 -23.47 14.05
N LEU A 10 -52.98 -23.42 15.37
CA LEU A 10 -52.00 -22.83 16.21
C LEU A 10 -51.14 -23.94 16.80
N SER A 11 -49.85 -24.00 16.47
CA SER A 11 -48.88 -24.95 16.98
C SER A 11 -47.91 -24.26 17.95
N ILE A 12 -47.94 -24.65 19.22
CA ILE A 12 -47.05 -24.12 20.23
C ILE A 12 -46.16 -25.24 20.75
N PRO A 13 -44.86 -25.28 20.43
CA PRO A 13 -43.96 -26.27 20.98
C PRO A 13 -43.71 -26.01 22.48
N LEU A 14 -44.14 -26.90 23.33
CA LEU A 14 -43.96 -26.77 24.77
C LEU A 14 -42.56 -27.15 25.26
N PHE A 15 -41.84 -28.00 24.49
CA PHE A 15 -40.49 -28.43 24.80
C PHE A 15 -39.75 -28.78 23.49
N SER A 16 -38.62 -28.11 23.23
CA SER A 16 -37.77 -28.30 22.04
C SER A 16 -36.44 -28.99 22.34
N GLY A 17 -36.31 -29.71 23.45
CA GLY A 17 -35.06 -30.42 23.81
C GLY A 17 -33.84 -29.49 23.98
N PHE A 18 -34.06 -28.28 24.50
CA PHE A 18 -33.02 -27.21 24.60
C PHE A 18 -32.50 -26.67 23.26
N GLN A 19 -33.07 -27.05 22.13
CA GLN A 19 -32.65 -26.60 20.81
C GLN A 19 -32.54 -25.07 20.74
N THR A 20 -33.56 -24.35 21.18
CA THR A 20 -33.55 -22.86 21.19
C THR A 20 -32.41 -22.31 22.02
N LYS A 21 -32.10 -22.93 23.19
CA LYS A 21 -30.99 -22.51 24.06
C LYS A 21 -29.65 -22.63 23.34
N TYR A 22 -29.43 -23.76 22.66
CA TYR A 22 -28.17 -23.97 21.93
C TYR A 22 -28.08 -23.14 20.65
N GLN A 23 -29.19 -22.88 19.97
CA GLN A 23 -29.24 -21.93 18.83
C GLN A 23 -28.89 -20.49 19.27
N VAL A 24 -29.37 -20.04 20.43
CA VAL A 24 -28.99 -18.73 20.99
C VAL A 24 -27.51 -18.71 21.36
N ALA A 25 -26.99 -19.78 21.96
CA ALA A 25 -25.56 -19.87 22.28
C ALA A 25 -24.66 -19.86 21.02
N GLU A 26 -25.07 -20.58 19.98
CA GLU A 26 -24.40 -20.57 18.67
C GLU A 26 -24.42 -19.18 18.04
N ALA A 27 -25.59 -18.53 18.00
CA ALA A 27 -25.72 -17.18 17.46
C ALA A 27 -24.83 -16.17 18.21
N LYS A 28 -24.73 -16.32 19.55
CA LYS A 28 -23.86 -15.48 20.38
C LYS A 28 -22.38 -15.73 20.07
N ALA A 29 -21.97 -16.99 19.96
CA ALA A 29 -20.59 -17.32 19.59
C ALA A 29 -20.22 -16.80 18.19
N ASN A 30 -21.14 -16.88 17.23
CA ASN A 30 -20.97 -16.31 15.90
C ASN A 30 -20.85 -14.78 15.94
N TYR A 31 -21.65 -14.11 16.76
CA TYR A 31 -21.55 -12.67 16.97
C TYR A 31 -20.18 -12.28 17.55
N ASP A 32 -19.71 -12.99 18.58
CA ASP A 32 -18.42 -12.74 19.20
C ASP A 32 -17.27 -12.97 18.20
N ALA A 33 -17.36 -14.00 17.36
CA ALA A 33 -16.39 -14.27 16.29
C ALA A 33 -16.37 -13.15 15.25
N VAL A 34 -17.52 -12.67 14.79
CA VAL A 34 -17.61 -11.55 13.83
C VAL A 34 -17.06 -10.26 14.43
N SER A 35 -17.35 -9.99 15.70
CA SER A 35 -16.83 -8.82 16.44
C SER A 35 -15.30 -8.87 16.56
N ALA A 36 -14.72 -10.05 16.84
CA ALA A 36 -13.26 -10.22 16.87
C ALA A 36 -12.64 -10.03 15.48
N ASN A 37 -13.28 -10.54 14.43
CA ASN A 37 -12.83 -10.34 13.05
C ASN A 37 -12.88 -8.85 12.64
N GLU A 38 -13.92 -8.12 13.05
CA GLU A 38 -14.00 -6.67 12.82
C GLU A 38 -12.81 -5.94 13.46
N GLN A 39 -12.48 -6.28 14.70
CA GLN A 39 -11.34 -5.69 15.39
C GLN A 39 -10.02 -5.99 14.69
N THR A 40 -9.81 -7.22 14.23
CA THR A 40 -8.63 -7.62 13.44
C THR A 40 -8.56 -6.81 12.16
N LEU A 41 -9.66 -6.71 11.41
CA LEU A 41 -9.71 -5.94 10.16
C LEU A 41 -9.39 -4.45 10.38
N ARG A 42 -9.85 -3.85 11.47
CA ARG A 42 -9.52 -2.46 11.82
C ARG A 42 -8.02 -2.28 12.06
N LEU A 43 -7.38 -3.22 12.76
CA LEU A 43 -5.94 -3.19 13.00
C LEU A 43 -5.14 -3.39 11.71
N ASP A 44 -5.59 -4.27 10.84
CA ASP A 44 -4.97 -4.50 9.53
C ASP A 44 -5.04 -3.26 8.65
N ILE A 45 -6.19 -2.60 8.58
CA ILE A 45 -6.35 -1.33 7.83
C ILE A 45 -5.42 -0.26 8.41
N TYR A 46 -5.38 -0.11 9.73
CA TYR A 46 -4.48 0.85 10.37
C TYR A 46 -3.01 0.60 10.01
N SER A 47 -2.58 -0.67 10.09
CA SER A 47 -1.22 -1.09 9.72
C SER A 47 -0.91 -0.81 8.25
N GLN A 48 -1.86 -1.10 7.34
CA GLN A 48 -1.69 -0.83 5.90
C GLN A 48 -1.55 0.66 5.60
N VAL A 49 -2.38 1.50 6.21
CA VAL A 49 -2.31 2.97 6.04
C VAL A 49 -0.98 3.51 6.59
N GLN A 50 -0.56 3.03 7.77
CA GLN A 50 0.71 3.45 8.36
C GLN A 50 1.89 3.04 7.48
N GLN A 51 1.90 1.81 6.96
CA GLN A 51 2.94 1.34 6.05
C GLN A 51 2.98 2.15 4.75
N ALA A 52 1.83 2.41 4.15
CA ALA A 52 1.74 3.22 2.93
C ALA A 52 2.25 4.66 3.16
N TYR A 53 1.93 5.25 4.32
CA TYR A 53 2.41 6.58 4.68
C TYR A 53 3.94 6.63 4.84
N LEU A 54 4.52 5.63 5.54
CA LEU A 54 5.97 5.56 5.71
C LEU A 54 6.70 5.34 4.38
N SER A 55 6.14 4.51 3.50
CA SER A 55 6.69 4.29 2.16
C SER A 55 6.62 5.54 1.29
N LEU A 56 5.55 6.33 1.39
CA LEU A 56 5.43 7.60 0.68
C LEU A 56 6.49 8.61 1.17
N ARG A 57 6.67 8.71 2.48
CA ARG A 57 7.66 9.59 3.08
C ARG A 57 9.10 9.20 2.70
N GLU A 58 9.41 7.90 2.73
CA GLU A 58 10.71 7.39 2.29
C GLU A 58 10.97 7.71 0.81
N ALA A 59 9.96 7.53 -0.05
CA ALA A 59 10.07 7.84 -1.48
C ALA A 59 10.29 9.34 -1.73
N ASP A 60 9.67 10.22 -0.95
CA ASP A 60 9.87 11.68 -1.01
C ASP A 60 11.31 12.06 -0.62
N GLU A 61 11.84 11.52 0.47
CA GLU A 61 13.23 11.75 0.89
C GLU A 61 14.23 11.21 -0.15
N ARG A 62 13.90 10.12 -0.85
CA ARG A 62 14.72 9.54 -1.92
C ARG A 62 14.80 10.43 -3.15
N ILE A 63 13.72 11.17 -3.49
CA ILE A 63 13.74 12.15 -4.60
C ILE A 63 14.80 13.21 -4.33
N SER A 64 14.77 13.83 -3.16
CA SER A 64 15.71 14.91 -2.82
C SER A 64 17.16 14.44 -2.83
N THR A 65 17.42 13.22 -2.32
CA THR A 65 18.75 12.62 -2.29
C THR A 65 19.25 12.27 -3.69
N SER A 66 18.40 11.70 -4.55
CA SER A 66 18.79 11.35 -5.91
C SER A 66 18.95 12.58 -6.81
N GLU A 67 18.16 13.64 -6.60
CA GLU A 67 18.35 14.92 -7.28
C GLU A 67 19.73 15.54 -6.95
N LEU A 68 20.15 15.49 -5.67
CA LEU A 68 21.48 15.91 -5.26
C LEU A 68 22.56 15.09 -5.94
N ALA A 69 22.38 13.76 -6.03
CA ALA A 69 23.33 12.86 -6.71
C ALA A 69 23.46 13.21 -8.19
N VAL A 70 22.36 13.52 -8.89
CA VAL A 70 22.41 13.99 -10.30
C VAL A 70 23.22 15.27 -10.42
N ARG A 71 23.02 16.23 -9.53
CA ARG A 71 23.75 17.51 -9.54
C ARG A 71 25.24 17.29 -9.34
N GLN A 72 25.63 16.47 -8.34
CA GLN A 72 27.03 16.12 -8.09
C GLN A 72 27.67 15.36 -9.28
N ALA A 73 26.95 14.42 -9.87
CA ALA A 73 27.42 13.68 -11.04
C ALA A 73 27.62 14.61 -12.24
N LYS A 74 26.76 15.60 -12.44
CA LYS A 74 26.91 16.62 -13.48
C LYS A 74 28.15 17.49 -13.28
N GLU A 75 28.37 17.97 -12.05
CA GLU A 75 29.58 18.71 -11.71
C GLU A 75 30.85 17.88 -11.94
N ASN A 76 30.79 16.58 -11.65
CA ASN A 76 31.91 15.67 -11.92
C ASN A 76 32.19 15.51 -13.41
N VAL A 77 31.17 15.45 -14.27
CA VAL A 77 31.33 15.46 -15.74
C VAL A 77 31.98 16.76 -16.21
N ASP A 78 31.53 17.90 -15.68
CA ASP A 78 32.08 19.19 -16.05
C ASP A 78 33.55 19.31 -15.63
N LEU A 79 33.90 18.82 -14.45
CA LEU A 79 35.30 18.76 -13.95
C LEU A 79 36.16 17.84 -14.83
N ALA A 80 35.71 16.60 -15.08
CA ALA A 80 36.47 15.63 -15.91
C ALA A 80 36.68 16.18 -17.31
N THR A 81 35.66 16.79 -17.92
CA THR A 81 35.71 17.42 -19.24
C THR A 81 36.69 18.61 -19.27
N GLY A 82 36.66 19.46 -18.21
CA GLY A 82 37.61 20.56 -18.05
C GLY A 82 39.06 20.10 -17.97
N ARG A 83 39.34 19.07 -17.16
CA ARG A 83 40.68 18.45 -17.02
C ARG A 83 41.16 17.86 -18.35
N TYR A 84 40.26 17.17 -19.04
CA TYR A 84 40.60 16.63 -20.40
C TYR A 84 40.95 17.73 -21.40
N ARG A 85 40.13 18.81 -21.46
CA ARG A 85 40.41 19.97 -22.33
C ARG A 85 41.74 20.66 -22.00
N ALA A 86 42.08 20.70 -20.71
CA ALA A 86 43.35 21.27 -20.24
C ALA A 86 44.58 20.33 -20.49
N GLY A 87 44.36 19.12 -21.03
CA GLY A 87 45.42 18.15 -21.30
C GLY A 87 45.95 17.42 -20.06
N VAL A 88 45.28 17.54 -18.89
CA VAL A 88 45.67 16.92 -17.60
C VAL A 88 44.74 15.78 -17.18
N GLY A 89 43.72 15.45 -17.97
CA GLY A 89 42.78 14.36 -17.74
C GLY A 89 42.77 13.38 -18.92
N SER A 90 42.25 12.17 -18.69
CA SER A 90 42.09 11.15 -19.72
C SER A 90 40.66 11.08 -20.28
N PRO A 91 40.46 10.62 -21.54
CA PRO A 91 39.14 10.36 -22.08
C PRO A 91 38.35 9.35 -21.25
N LEU A 92 39.01 8.42 -20.57
CA LEU A 92 38.39 7.42 -19.71
C LEU A 92 37.72 8.08 -18.50
N GLU A 93 38.37 9.09 -17.86
CA GLU A 93 37.78 9.84 -16.78
C GLU A 93 36.45 10.52 -17.18
N VAL A 94 36.40 11.06 -18.41
CA VAL A 94 35.16 11.68 -18.94
C VAL A 94 34.08 10.63 -19.17
N THR A 95 34.45 9.47 -19.72
CA THR A 95 33.49 8.37 -19.95
C THR A 95 32.96 7.83 -18.66
N ASP A 96 33.80 7.62 -17.62
CA ASP A 96 33.38 7.15 -16.30
C ASP A 96 32.45 8.16 -15.63
N ALA A 97 32.75 9.45 -15.73
CA ALA A 97 31.89 10.50 -15.21
C ALA A 97 30.51 10.54 -15.89
N LEU A 98 30.45 10.33 -17.22
CA LEU A 98 29.20 10.24 -17.99
C LEU A 98 28.38 9.01 -17.60
N VAL A 99 29.01 7.86 -17.38
CA VAL A 99 28.34 6.66 -16.84
C VAL A 99 27.76 6.94 -15.46
N GLY A 100 28.54 7.61 -14.59
CA GLY A 100 28.07 8.03 -13.28
C GLY A 100 26.85 8.95 -13.35
N LEU A 101 26.85 9.93 -14.26
CA LEU A 101 25.72 10.82 -14.49
C LEU A 101 24.48 10.05 -14.96
N ASN A 102 24.65 9.16 -15.93
CA ASN A 102 23.55 8.33 -16.43
C ASN A 102 22.93 7.48 -15.31
N ASN A 103 23.75 6.85 -14.48
CA ASN A 103 23.29 6.05 -13.36
C ASN A 103 22.50 6.91 -12.33
N ALA A 104 22.99 8.11 -12.04
CA ALA A 104 22.30 9.04 -11.15
C ALA A 104 20.95 9.48 -11.72
N GLN A 105 20.86 9.75 -13.02
CA GLN A 105 19.60 10.10 -13.70
C GLN A 105 18.58 8.96 -13.69
N VAL A 106 19.04 7.72 -13.90
CA VAL A 106 18.17 6.53 -13.79
C VAL A 106 17.65 6.38 -12.37
N ALA A 107 18.50 6.54 -11.35
CA ALA A 107 18.09 6.46 -9.96
C ALA A 107 17.07 7.56 -9.59
N TYR A 108 17.25 8.78 -10.10
CA TYR A 108 16.29 9.87 -9.90
C TYR A 108 14.94 9.58 -10.56
N THR A 109 14.94 9.06 -11.80
CA THR A 109 13.69 8.68 -12.48
C THR A 109 12.97 7.55 -11.75
N GLN A 110 13.72 6.58 -11.22
CA GLN A 110 13.16 5.51 -10.41
C GLN A 110 12.53 6.08 -9.12
N ALA A 111 13.19 7.00 -8.43
CA ALA A 111 12.66 7.63 -7.23
C ALA A 111 11.34 8.38 -7.48
N LEU A 112 11.21 9.07 -8.62
CA LEU A 112 9.96 9.71 -9.04
C LEU A 112 8.84 8.70 -9.29
N THR A 113 9.17 7.56 -9.90
CA THR A 113 8.22 6.49 -10.17
C THR A 113 7.77 5.84 -8.86
N ASP A 114 8.70 5.56 -7.95
CA ASP A 114 8.43 4.98 -6.63
C ASP A 114 7.53 5.89 -5.80
N TYR A 115 7.75 7.21 -5.86
CA TYR A 115 6.89 8.20 -5.22
C TYR A 115 5.45 8.14 -5.75
N LYS A 116 5.28 8.10 -7.06
CA LYS A 116 3.95 7.99 -7.69
C LYS A 116 3.24 6.70 -7.31
N ASN A 117 3.95 5.57 -7.28
CA ASN A 117 3.42 4.29 -6.85
C ASN A 117 3.02 4.31 -5.36
N SER A 118 3.83 4.96 -4.51
CA SER A 118 3.53 5.11 -3.08
C SER A 118 2.33 6.03 -2.86
N GLN A 119 2.18 7.09 -3.66
CA GLN A 119 1.00 7.95 -3.65
C GLN A 119 -0.27 7.16 -4.00
N ALA A 120 -0.26 6.37 -5.07
CA ALA A 120 -1.39 5.52 -5.41
C ALA A 120 -1.70 4.46 -4.35
N SER A 121 -0.65 3.95 -3.66
CA SER A 121 -0.80 2.97 -2.59
C SER A 121 -1.49 3.57 -1.36
N ILE A 122 -1.19 4.81 -0.98
CA ILE A 122 -1.88 5.47 0.14
C ILE A 122 -3.32 5.80 -0.23
N GLU A 123 -3.59 6.28 -1.44
CA GLU A 123 -4.95 6.53 -1.93
C GLU A 123 -5.82 5.27 -1.88
N LYS A 124 -5.24 4.13 -2.29
CA LYS A 124 -5.89 2.82 -2.17
C LYS A 124 -6.13 2.43 -0.71
N ALA A 125 -5.14 2.64 0.18
CA ALA A 125 -5.24 2.25 1.59
C ALA A 125 -6.31 3.05 2.36
N ILE A 126 -6.53 4.32 2.01
CA ILE A 126 -7.58 5.16 2.60
C ILE A 126 -8.95 5.00 1.91
N GLY A 127 -9.03 4.18 0.84
CA GLY A 127 -10.27 3.96 0.11
C GLY A 127 -10.74 5.17 -0.68
N ALA A 128 -9.85 6.08 -1.09
CA ALA A 128 -10.18 7.17 -1.98
C ALA A 128 -10.62 6.58 -3.33
N LYS A 129 -11.88 6.78 -3.69
CA LYS A 129 -12.39 6.43 -5.01
C LYS A 129 -11.96 7.50 -6.00
N GLU A 130 -11.40 7.05 -7.13
CA GLU A 130 -11.34 7.86 -8.36
C GLU A 130 -12.74 8.30 -8.78
#